data_f01d960704581bfc2bfe3139b36cc4ab
#
_entry.id   f01d960704581bfc2bfe3139b36cc4ab
#
_cell.length_a   1.000
_cell.length_b   1.000
_cell.length_c   1.000
_cell.angle_alpha   90.00
_cell.angle_beta   90.00
_cell.angle_gamma   90.00
#
_symmetry.space_group_name_H-M   'P 1'
#
loop_
_entity.id
_entity.type
_entity.pdbx_description
1 polymer ?
#
loop_
_entity_poly.entity_id
_entity_poly.type
_entity_poly.pdbx_seq_one_letter_code
_entity_poly.pdbx_strand_id
1 'polypeptide(L)'
;KWNMGWMNDFLEYMKLDPYFRKFNHNKMTFSMVYAYSEKYILVLSHDEVVHLKCSMLSKMPGELDEKFKNLKAGYAFMFCHPGKKLLFMGQDFGQLREWSEERELDWFLLGEDGHRNLKSFVKDLLHIYKKYPALYAGDNDPEGFEWINANDGDRSIFSFVRNSPTKRNNILVVCNFTPVARPDYRVGVPKKKNYKLILDENGMAEPKIFKAEKKECDNRPFSFAYPLPAYGIAIFLY
;
A
#
# COMPACT_ATOMS: atom_id res chain seq x y z
N LYS A 1 11.40 13.34 -10.78
CA LYS A 1 10.28 13.51 -11.75
C LYS A 1 8.98 12.98 -11.16
N TRP A 2 7.88 13.71 -11.30
CA TRP A 2 6.56 13.22 -10.88
C TRP A 2 6.10 12.08 -11.77
N ASN A 3 5.70 10.97 -11.17
CA ASN A 3 5.22 9.81 -11.91
C ASN A 3 3.71 9.93 -12.17
N MET A 4 3.34 10.69 -13.19
CA MET A 4 1.94 10.90 -13.57
C MET A 4 1.30 9.63 -14.12
N GLY A 5 2.07 8.76 -14.80
CA GLY A 5 1.57 7.46 -15.28
C GLY A 5 1.14 6.57 -14.12
N TRP A 6 2.01 6.40 -13.12
CA TRP A 6 1.67 5.66 -11.90
C TRP A 6 0.44 6.27 -11.19
N MET A 7 0.41 7.60 -11.05
CA MET A 7 -0.70 8.29 -10.39
C MET A 7 -2.04 7.99 -11.08
N ASN A 8 -2.10 8.12 -12.41
CA ASN A 8 -3.32 7.85 -13.16
C ASN A 8 -3.77 6.40 -12.99
N ASP A 9 -2.88 5.42 -13.22
CA ASP A 9 -3.18 4.01 -13.11
C ASP A 9 -3.61 3.63 -11.68
N PHE A 10 -2.90 4.13 -10.67
CA PHE A 10 -3.22 3.92 -9.26
C PHE A 10 -4.61 4.45 -8.91
N LEU A 11 -4.92 5.70 -9.27
CA LEU A 11 -6.20 6.31 -8.96
C LEU A 11 -7.35 5.67 -9.75
N GLU A 12 -7.13 5.31 -11.01
CA GLU A 12 -8.13 4.58 -11.78
C GLU A 12 -8.47 3.24 -11.12
N TYR A 13 -7.44 2.48 -10.68
CA TYR A 13 -7.65 1.23 -9.96
C TYR A 13 -8.38 1.44 -8.63
N MET A 14 -7.97 2.43 -7.84
CA MET A 14 -8.52 2.67 -6.51
C MET A 14 -9.99 3.12 -6.54
N LYS A 15 -10.41 3.81 -7.60
CA LYS A 15 -11.81 4.25 -7.82
C LYS A 15 -12.76 3.11 -8.22
N LEU A 16 -12.22 2.01 -8.74
CA LEU A 16 -13.05 0.90 -9.18
C LEU A 16 -13.79 0.25 -8.02
N ASP A 17 -15.04 -0.13 -8.26
CA ASP A 17 -15.69 -1.13 -7.44
C ASP A 17 -14.77 -2.38 -7.34
N PRO A 18 -14.56 -2.95 -6.14
CA PRO A 18 -13.64 -4.08 -5.96
C PRO A 18 -13.91 -5.26 -6.87
N TYR A 19 -15.16 -5.48 -7.30
CA TYR A 19 -15.51 -6.54 -8.25
C TYR A 19 -14.78 -6.40 -9.60
N PHE A 20 -14.58 -5.17 -10.08
CA PHE A 20 -13.93 -4.91 -11.37
C PHE A 20 -12.40 -4.86 -11.30
N ARG A 21 -11.82 -4.84 -10.11
CA ARG A 21 -10.36 -4.75 -9.91
C ARG A 21 -9.61 -5.92 -10.51
N LYS A 22 -10.18 -7.11 -10.50
CA LYS A 22 -9.59 -8.32 -11.11
C LYS A 22 -9.28 -8.15 -12.60
N PHE A 23 -10.08 -7.37 -13.32
CA PHE A 23 -9.87 -7.09 -14.74
C PHE A 23 -8.90 -5.94 -15.01
N ASN A 24 -8.49 -5.24 -13.97
CA ASN A 24 -7.63 -4.05 -14.02
C ASN A 24 -6.36 -4.20 -13.18
N HIS A 25 -6.01 -5.42 -12.82
CA HIS A 25 -4.86 -5.73 -11.95
C HIS A 25 -3.54 -5.15 -12.48
N ASN A 26 -3.37 -5.13 -13.79
CA ASN A 26 -2.21 -4.58 -14.46
C ASN A 26 -1.98 -3.08 -14.20
N LYS A 27 -3.00 -2.30 -13.88
CA LYS A 27 -2.83 -0.88 -13.50
C LYS A 27 -1.91 -0.69 -12.29
N MET A 28 -1.93 -1.64 -11.36
CA MET A 28 -1.08 -1.61 -10.18
C MET A 28 0.33 -2.17 -10.41
N THR A 29 0.52 -2.99 -11.44
CA THR A 29 1.80 -3.65 -11.71
C THR A 29 2.58 -3.02 -12.85
N PHE A 30 1.92 -2.34 -13.79
CA PHE A 30 2.53 -1.81 -15.01
C PHE A 30 3.63 -0.79 -14.74
N SER A 31 3.51 0.02 -13.70
CA SER A 31 4.53 1.01 -13.32
C SER A 31 5.92 0.40 -13.12
N MET A 32 6.01 -0.87 -12.74
CA MET A 32 7.30 -1.55 -12.55
C MET A 32 8.07 -1.77 -13.86
N VAL A 33 7.40 -1.72 -15.02
CA VAL A 33 8.05 -1.82 -16.34
C VAL A 33 9.00 -0.64 -16.58
N TYR A 34 8.68 0.53 -16.03
CA TYR A 34 9.45 1.77 -16.24
C TYR A 34 9.95 2.42 -14.94
N ALA A 35 9.71 1.80 -13.78
CA ALA A 35 10.00 2.38 -12.47
C ALA A 35 11.45 2.89 -12.29
N TYR A 36 12.39 2.32 -13.03
CA TYR A 36 13.83 2.63 -12.93
C TYR A 36 14.36 3.49 -14.07
N SER A 37 13.50 3.91 -15.00
CA SER A 37 13.90 4.80 -16.10
C SER A 37 14.21 6.23 -15.65
N GLU A 38 13.69 6.63 -14.51
CA GLU A 38 13.84 7.97 -13.91
C GLU A 38 13.84 7.88 -12.37
N LYS A 39 14.28 8.94 -11.72
CA LYS A 39 14.12 9.09 -10.25
C LYS A 39 12.72 9.62 -9.94
N TYR A 40 11.78 8.71 -9.82
CA TYR A 40 10.37 9.05 -9.66
C TYR A 40 9.96 9.43 -8.24
N ILE A 41 8.98 10.34 -8.19
CA ILE A 41 8.15 10.63 -7.02
C ILE A 41 6.75 10.12 -7.36
N LEU A 42 6.22 9.21 -6.55
CA LEU A 42 4.83 8.80 -6.59
C LEU A 42 4.00 9.93 -6.00
N VAL A 43 3.18 10.55 -6.84
CA VAL A 43 2.58 11.84 -6.53
C VAL A 43 1.06 11.72 -6.41
N LEU A 44 0.54 12.18 -5.27
CA LEU A 44 -0.88 12.48 -5.09
C LEU A 44 -0.96 13.97 -4.73
N SER A 45 -0.96 14.83 -5.77
CA SER A 45 -0.86 16.28 -5.62
C SER A 45 -2.23 16.94 -5.42
N HIS A 46 -2.22 18.28 -5.35
CA HIS A 46 -3.43 19.09 -5.32
C HIS A 46 -4.30 18.89 -6.57
N ASP A 47 -3.70 18.68 -7.73
CA ASP A 47 -4.41 18.50 -9.01
C ASP A 47 -5.46 17.39 -8.96
N GLU A 48 -5.25 16.41 -8.08
CA GLU A 48 -6.14 15.27 -7.95
C GLU A 48 -7.28 15.47 -6.94
N VAL A 49 -7.30 16.59 -6.23
CA VAL A 49 -8.31 16.87 -5.19
C VAL A 49 -8.99 18.23 -5.35
N VAL A 50 -9.03 18.74 -6.58
CA VAL A 50 -9.68 20.01 -6.97
C VAL A 50 -10.54 19.83 -8.23
N HIS A 51 -11.33 20.82 -8.57
CA HIS A 51 -12.06 20.95 -9.85
C HIS A 51 -12.97 19.74 -10.14
N LEU A 52 -13.83 19.38 -9.18
CA LEU A 52 -14.83 18.28 -9.28
C LEU A 52 -14.22 16.87 -9.40
N LYS A 53 -12.95 16.72 -8.98
CA LYS A 53 -12.29 15.41 -8.93
C LYS A 53 -12.52 14.66 -7.62
N CYS A 54 -13.22 15.23 -6.65
CA CYS A 54 -13.41 14.75 -5.28
C CYS A 54 -12.13 14.70 -4.43
N SER A 55 -12.29 14.64 -3.10
CA SER A 55 -11.16 14.38 -2.19
C SER A 55 -10.63 12.97 -2.36
N MET A 56 -9.42 12.71 -1.84
CA MET A 56 -8.81 11.38 -1.96
C MET A 56 -9.66 10.29 -1.30
N LEU A 57 -10.24 10.56 -0.12
CA LEU A 57 -11.15 9.63 0.56
C LEU A 57 -12.45 9.44 -0.21
N SER A 58 -13.03 10.53 -0.73
CA SER A 58 -14.31 10.47 -1.46
C SER A 58 -14.24 9.70 -2.78
N LYS A 59 -13.04 9.59 -3.38
CA LYS A 59 -12.79 8.77 -4.58
C LYS A 59 -12.94 7.27 -4.32
N MET A 60 -12.76 6.82 -3.08
CA MET A 60 -12.82 5.39 -2.76
C MET A 60 -14.26 4.88 -2.86
N PRO A 61 -14.49 3.67 -3.40
CA PRO A 61 -15.82 3.04 -3.45
C PRO A 61 -16.28 2.58 -2.08
N GLY A 62 -17.58 2.30 -1.97
CA GLY A 62 -18.22 1.75 -0.78
C GLY A 62 -18.67 2.80 0.23
N GLU A 63 -19.10 2.32 1.39
CA GLU A 63 -19.48 3.14 2.53
C GLU A 63 -18.27 3.77 3.22
N LEU A 64 -18.46 4.72 4.11
CA LEU A 64 -17.38 5.52 4.69
C LEU A 64 -16.29 4.66 5.36
N ASP A 65 -16.67 3.62 6.11
CA ASP A 65 -15.73 2.70 6.74
C ASP A 65 -14.89 1.92 5.69
N GLU A 66 -15.53 1.48 4.62
CA GLU A 66 -14.84 0.81 3.51
C GLU A 66 -13.91 1.77 2.77
N LYS A 67 -14.30 3.04 2.59
CA LYS A 67 -13.45 4.07 2.01
C LYS A 67 -12.16 4.24 2.80
N PHE A 68 -12.24 4.30 4.13
CA PHE A 68 -11.05 4.38 4.99
C PHE A 68 -10.15 3.14 4.86
N LYS A 69 -10.73 1.95 4.89
CA LYS A 69 -9.96 0.69 4.73
C LYS A 69 -9.28 0.62 3.38
N ASN A 70 -10.00 0.97 2.34
CA ASN A 70 -9.50 1.00 0.98
C ASN A 70 -8.35 2.01 0.81
N LEU A 71 -8.52 3.22 1.33
CA LEU A 71 -7.49 4.26 1.26
C LEU A 71 -6.23 3.86 2.04
N LYS A 72 -6.37 3.24 3.22
CA LYS A 72 -5.23 2.70 3.98
C LYS A 72 -4.47 1.65 3.16
N ALA A 73 -5.18 0.71 2.50
CA ALA A 73 -4.55 -0.29 1.64
C ALA A 73 -3.78 0.38 0.48
N GLY A 74 -4.37 1.39 -0.17
CA GLY A 74 -3.71 2.17 -1.20
C GLY A 74 -2.46 2.89 -0.71
N TYR A 75 -2.53 3.55 0.44
CA TYR A 75 -1.37 4.23 1.02
C TYR A 75 -0.26 3.25 1.43
N ALA A 76 -0.59 2.11 2.03
CA ALA A 76 0.41 1.10 2.35
C ALA A 76 1.12 0.59 1.09
N PHE A 77 0.37 0.29 0.03
CA PHE A 77 0.94 -0.09 -1.26
C PHE A 77 1.86 1.01 -1.80
N MET A 78 1.39 2.27 -1.85
CA MET A 78 2.17 3.42 -2.31
C MET A 78 3.47 3.60 -1.52
N PHE A 79 3.39 3.56 -0.18
CA PHE A 79 4.57 3.78 0.67
C PHE A 79 5.61 2.66 0.55
N CYS A 80 5.18 1.45 0.21
CA CYS A 80 6.07 0.33 -0.01
C CYS A 80 6.53 0.16 -1.47
N HIS A 81 5.87 0.78 -2.45
CA HIS A 81 6.26 0.76 -3.86
C HIS A 81 7.55 1.57 -4.09
N PRO A 82 8.44 1.22 -5.06
CA PRO A 82 9.60 2.05 -5.41
C PRO A 82 9.25 3.48 -5.81
N GLY A 83 10.10 4.44 -5.46
CA GLY A 83 9.93 5.86 -5.72
C GLY A 83 9.65 6.67 -4.45
N LYS A 84 9.95 7.97 -4.46
CA LYS A 84 9.65 8.88 -3.34
C LYS A 84 8.14 9.15 -3.26
N LYS A 85 7.67 9.64 -2.13
CA LYS A 85 6.23 9.78 -1.84
C LYS A 85 5.84 11.24 -1.71
N LEU A 86 4.69 11.59 -2.28
CA LEU A 86 4.06 12.88 -2.06
C LEU A 86 2.57 12.68 -1.77
N LEU A 87 2.15 13.07 -0.58
CA LEU A 87 0.75 13.28 -0.22
C LEU A 87 0.53 14.80 -0.08
N PHE A 88 -0.57 15.29 -0.62
CA PHE A 88 -0.95 16.68 -0.45
C PHE A 88 -1.71 16.89 0.87
N MET A 89 -1.70 18.11 1.39
CA MET A 89 -2.28 18.46 2.68
C MET A 89 -3.76 18.04 2.80
N GLY A 90 -4.13 17.47 3.94
CA GLY A 90 -5.48 16.95 4.22
C GLY A 90 -5.68 15.50 3.77
N GLN A 91 -4.83 14.94 2.90
CA GLN A 91 -4.95 13.53 2.48
C GLN A 91 -4.58 12.56 3.60
N ASP A 92 -3.69 12.97 4.50
CA ASP A 92 -3.22 12.18 5.64
C ASP A 92 -4.29 11.91 6.71
N PHE A 93 -5.35 12.71 6.75
CA PHE A 93 -6.50 12.49 7.63
C PHE A 93 -7.83 12.30 6.88
N GLY A 94 -7.79 12.24 5.54
CA GLY A 94 -8.95 11.95 4.72
C GLY A 94 -9.97 13.08 4.66
N GLN A 95 -9.53 14.32 4.41
CA GLN A 95 -10.44 15.44 4.18
C GLN A 95 -11.55 15.05 3.20
N LEU A 96 -12.80 15.37 3.50
CA LEU A 96 -13.97 14.98 2.70
C LEU A 96 -14.22 15.93 1.52
N ARG A 97 -14.02 17.23 1.74
CA ARG A 97 -14.16 18.23 0.67
C ARG A 97 -12.90 18.29 -0.18
N GLU A 98 -13.07 18.73 -1.42
CA GLU A 98 -11.93 19.13 -2.25
C GLU A 98 -11.10 20.23 -1.57
N TRP A 99 -9.83 20.23 -1.86
CA TRP A 99 -8.95 21.30 -1.40
C TRP A 99 -9.30 22.64 -2.06
N SER A 100 -9.12 23.72 -1.33
CA SER A 100 -9.27 25.09 -1.83
C SER A 100 -8.31 26.00 -1.09
N GLU A 101 -7.68 26.92 -1.79
CA GLU A 101 -6.85 27.98 -1.22
C GLU A 101 -7.64 29.03 -0.44
N GLU A 102 -8.95 29.09 -0.64
CA GLU A 102 -9.83 30.09 -0.02
C GLU A 102 -10.22 29.72 1.42
N ARG A 103 -9.88 28.52 1.89
CA ARG A 103 -10.28 28.03 3.19
C ARG A 103 -9.23 27.11 3.81
N GLU A 104 -9.24 27.05 5.13
CA GLU A 104 -8.43 26.08 5.88
C GLU A 104 -8.92 24.63 5.66
N LEU A 105 -8.05 23.68 6.05
CA LEU A 105 -8.42 22.26 6.08
C LEU A 105 -9.50 22.01 7.14
N ASP A 106 -10.28 20.95 6.92
CA ASP A 106 -11.39 20.56 7.80
C ASP A 106 -10.88 19.86 9.08
N TRP A 107 -10.09 20.57 9.89
CA TRP A 107 -9.46 20.04 11.11
C TRP A 107 -10.46 19.45 12.12
N PHE A 108 -11.72 19.89 12.09
CA PHE A 108 -12.79 19.35 12.94
C PHE A 108 -13.05 17.87 12.68
N LEU A 109 -12.74 17.33 11.48
CA LEU A 109 -12.86 15.92 11.15
C LEU A 109 -11.99 15.02 12.05
N LEU A 110 -10.93 15.57 12.64
CA LEU A 110 -10.12 14.84 13.63
C LEU A 110 -10.89 14.54 14.93
N GLY A 111 -12.07 15.12 15.13
CA GLY A 111 -13.04 14.69 16.13
C GLY A 111 -13.63 13.29 15.88
N GLU A 112 -13.61 12.82 14.64
CA GLU A 112 -14.19 11.55 14.22
C GLU A 112 -13.11 10.43 14.20
N ASP A 113 -13.50 9.21 14.64
CA ASP A 113 -12.58 8.08 14.77
C ASP A 113 -11.92 7.67 13.46
N GLY A 114 -12.67 7.63 12.36
CA GLY A 114 -12.16 7.23 11.05
C GLY A 114 -10.99 8.11 10.58
N HIS A 115 -11.14 9.42 10.74
CA HIS A 115 -10.13 10.42 10.35
C HIS A 115 -8.91 10.39 11.28
N ARG A 116 -9.10 10.27 12.60
CA ARG A 116 -8.00 10.09 13.56
C ARG A 116 -7.21 8.82 13.28
N ASN A 117 -7.91 7.71 13.03
CA ASN A 117 -7.30 6.41 12.74
C ASN A 117 -6.51 6.43 11.43
N LEU A 118 -7.02 7.10 10.37
CA LEU A 118 -6.27 7.26 9.13
C LEU A 118 -5.01 8.08 9.37
N LYS A 119 -5.10 9.20 10.09
CA LYS A 119 -3.93 10.04 10.41
C LYS A 119 -2.89 9.28 11.21
N SER A 120 -3.31 8.49 12.20
CA SER A 120 -2.40 7.64 12.98
C SER A 120 -1.74 6.59 12.08
N PHE A 121 -2.51 5.96 11.20
CA PHE A 121 -2.00 4.98 10.25
C PHE A 121 -0.94 5.58 9.29
N VAL A 122 -1.20 6.77 8.73
CA VAL A 122 -0.23 7.46 7.88
C VAL A 122 1.04 7.83 8.67
N LYS A 123 0.89 8.27 9.92
CA LYS A 123 2.04 8.50 10.82
C LYS A 123 2.87 7.24 10.99
N ASP A 124 2.24 6.09 11.20
CA ASP A 124 2.92 4.80 11.36
C ASP A 124 3.63 4.37 10.06
N LEU A 125 2.99 4.56 8.89
CA LEU A 125 3.63 4.34 7.59
C LEU A 125 4.89 5.21 7.42
N LEU A 126 4.83 6.48 7.79
CA LEU A 126 5.98 7.40 7.74
C LEU A 126 7.10 6.95 8.67
N HIS A 127 6.78 6.44 9.86
CA HIS A 127 7.75 5.91 10.81
C HIS A 127 8.48 4.68 10.23
N ILE A 128 7.75 3.68 9.70
CA ILE A 128 8.40 2.50 9.11
C ILE A 128 9.18 2.87 7.85
N TYR A 129 8.65 3.78 7.01
CA TYR A 129 9.34 4.25 5.81
C TYR A 129 10.70 4.85 6.16
N LYS A 130 10.77 5.73 7.17
CA LYS A 130 12.04 6.34 7.65
C LYS A 130 12.96 5.34 8.33
N LYS A 131 12.40 4.35 9.03
CA LYS A 131 13.16 3.38 9.83
C LYS A 131 13.86 2.32 8.97
N TYR A 132 13.24 1.87 7.88
CA TYR A 132 13.73 0.74 7.10
C TYR A 132 14.26 1.16 5.73
N PRO A 133 15.60 1.15 5.53
CA PRO A 133 16.22 1.50 4.24
C PRO A 133 15.70 0.70 3.05
N ALA A 134 15.19 -0.51 3.27
CA ALA A 134 14.54 -1.31 2.24
C ALA A 134 13.41 -0.54 1.50
N LEU A 135 12.73 0.40 2.17
CA LEU A 135 11.61 1.13 1.62
C LEU A 135 11.98 2.37 0.79
N TYR A 136 13.25 2.85 0.88
CA TYR A 136 13.64 4.09 0.20
C TYR A 136 15.03 4.08 -0.44
N ALA A 137 15.97 3.25 0.05
CA ALA A 137 17.36 3.32 -0.41
C ALA A 137 17.55 2.66 -1.78
N GLY A 138 16.74 1.64 -2.09
CA GLY A 138 16.74 0.92 -3.37
C GLY A 138 15.66 1.39 -4.35
N ASP A 139 15.14 2.62 -4.24
CA ASP A 139 14.05 3.11 -5.09
C ASP A 139 14.41 3.23 -6.58
N ASN A 140 15.69 3.35 -6.89
CA ASN A 140 16.19 3.49 -8.26
C ASN A 140 17.02 2.27 -8.71
N ASP A 141 16.94 1.17 -7.96
CA ASP A 141 17.68 -0.06 -8.22
C ASP A 141 16.71 -1.22 -8.44
N PRO A 142 16.74 -1.90 -9.60
CA PRO A 142 15.92 -3.08 -9.83
C PRO A 142 16.05 -4.17 -8.77
N GLU A 143 17.23 -4.31 -8.15
CA GLU A 143 17.45 -5.27 -7.05
C GLU A 143 16.68 -4.89 -5.77
N GLY A 144 16.23 -3.65 -5.65
CA GLY A 144 15.47 -3.14 -4.50
C GLY A 144 14.02 -3.64 -4.42
N PHE A 145 13.50 -4.28 -5.47
CA PHE A 145 12.11 -4.74 -5.54
C PHE A 145 12.00 -6.10 -6.20
N GLU A 146 11.11 -6.93 -5.70
CA GLU A 146 10.80 -8.23 -6.28
C GLU A 146 9.32 -8.58 -6.05
N TRP A 147 8.58 -8.84 -7.12
CA TRP A 147 7.25 -9.42 -6.99
C TRP A 147 7.33 -10.82 -6.39
N ILE A 148 6.51 -11.10 -5.38
CA ILE A 148 6.22 -12.47 -4.94
C ILE A 148 5.13 -13.03 -5.85
N ASN A 149 4.00 -12.32 -5.94
CA ASN A 149 2.95 -12.66 -6.89
C ASN A 149 2.37 -11.37 -7.52
N ALA A 150 2.66 -11.17 -8.80
CA ALA A 150 2.14 -10.05 -9.60
C ALA A 150 0.83 -10.41 -10.32
N ASN A 151 0.39 -11.68 -10.27
CA ASN A 151 -0.67 -12.21 -11.13
C ASN A 151 -1.91 -12.69 -10.36
N ASP A 152 -2.05 -12.32 -9.10
CA ASP A 152 -3.20 -12.69 -8.26
C ASP A 152 -4.41 -11.76 -8.52
N GLY A 153 -4.72 -11.55 -9.79
CA GLY A 153 -5.78 -10.66 -10.24
C GLY A 153 -7.17 -11.11 -9.76
N ASP A 154 -7.45 -12.39 -9.80
CA ASP A 154 -8.75 -12.94 -9.38
C ASP A 154 -9.11 -12.60 -7.94
N ARG A 155 -8.12 -12.51 -7.06
CA ARG A 155 -8.28 -12.12 -5.66
C ARG A 155 -7.95 -10.65 -5.41
N SER A 156 -7.40 -9.92 -6.41
CA SER A 156 -6.89 -8.55 -6.29
C SER A 156 -5.94 -8.37 -5.10
N ILE A 157 -5.03 -9.35 -4.93
CA ILE A 157 -4.00 -9.33 -3.90
C ILE A 157 -2.64 -9.06 -4.56
N PHE A 158 -1.83 -8.25 -3.92
CA PHE A 158 -0.46 -7.96 -4.34
C PHE A 158 0.49 -8.36 -3.23
N SER A 159 1.53 -9.11 -3.59
CA SER A 159 2.62 -9.44 -2.67
C SER A 159 3.98 -9.20 -3.33
N PHE A 160 4.85 -8.53 -2.60
CA PHE A 160 6.19 -8.18 -3.09
C PHE A 160 7.18 -7.99 -1.95
N VAL A 161 8.45 -7.98 -2.31
CA VAL A 161 9.56 -7.74 -1.39
C VAL A 161 10.25 -6.41 -1.72
N ARG A 162 10.62 -5.68 -0.69
CA ARG A 162 11.58 -4.58 -0.77
C ARG A 162 12.89 -5.05 -0.15
N ASN A 163 13.93 -5.08 -0.97
CA ASN A 163 15.26 -5.49 -0.56
C ASN A 163 16.07 -4.30 -0.02
N SER A 164 16.67 -4.50 1.16
CA SER A 164 17.63 -3.56 1.70
C SER A 164 18.96 -3.65 0.96
N PRO A 165 19.66 -2.54 0.70
CA PRO A 165 21.01 -2.57 0.12
C PRO A 165 22.00 -3.43 0.91
N THR A 166 21.81 -3.54 2.21
CA THR A 166 22.64 -4.39 3.10
C THR A 166 22.20 -5.85 3.11
N LYS A 167 21.14 -6.22 2.38
CA LYS A 167 20.49 -7.55 2.38
C LYS A 167 20.04 -8.02 3.77
N ARG A 168 19.91 -7.08 4.72
CA ARG A 168 19.35 -7.28 6.07
C ARG A 168 18.12 -6.42 6.22
N ASN A 169 17.18 -6.85 7.04
CA ASN A 169 15.92 -6.11 7.27
C ASN A 169 15.16 -5.84 5.98
N ASN A 170 14.98 -6.87 5.18
CA ASN A 170 14.10 -6.82 4.01
C ASN A 170 12.64 -6.74 4.46
N ILE A 171 11.80 -6.21 3.61
CA ILE A 171 10.37 -6.02 3.87
C ILE A 171 9.57 -6.89 2.90
N LEU A 172 8.67 -7.71 3.41
CA LEU A 172 7.61 -8.37 2.64
C LEU A 172 6.31 -7.60 2.84
N VAL A 173 5.61 -7.32 1.75
CA VAL A 173 4.33 -6.59 1.73
C VAL A 173 3.25 -7.47 1.13
N VAL A 174 2.09 -7.49 1.75
CA VAL A 174 0.87 -8.13 1.23
C VAL A 174 -0.28 -7.15 1.37
N CYS A 175 -1.01 -6.88 0.26
CA CYS A 175 -2.17 -6.00 0.24
C CYS A 175 -3.36 -6.70 -0.43
N ASN A 176 -4.49 -6.73 0.26
CA ASN A 176 -5.78 -7.22 -0.26
C ASN A 176 -6.65 -6.02 -0.61
N PHE A 177 -7.00 -5.88 -1.87
CA PHE A 177 -7.84 -4.77 -2.36
C PHE A 177 -9.32 -5.17 -2.53
N THR A 178 -9.79 -6.16 -1.77
CA THR A 178 -11.19 -6.61 -1.81
C THR A 178 -11.84 -6.62 -0.42
N PRO A 179 -13.18 -6.51 -0.35
CA PRO A 179 -13.92 -6.65 0.92
C PRO A 179 -14.01 -8.11 1.41
N VAL A 180 -13.25 -9.02 0.81
CA VAL A 180 -13.28 -10.45 1.14
C VAL A 180 -12.08 -10.81 1.99
N ALA A 181 -12.32 -11.21 3.23
CA ALA A 181 -11.27 -11.75 4.09
C ALA A 181 -10.79 -13.13 3.60
N ARG A 182 -9.50 -13.40 3.79
CA ARG A 182 -8.83 -14.65 3.41
C ARG A 182 -8.17 -15.27 4.65
N PRO A 183 -8.92 -15.99 5.49
CA PRO A 183 -8.40 -16.50 6.78
C PRO A 183 -7.21 -17.44 6.62
N ASP A 184 -7.17 -18.19 5.53
CA ASP A 184 -6.12 -19.17 5.23
C ASP A 184 -5.19 -18.73 4.10
N TYR A 185 -5.03 -17.40 3.90
CA TYR A 185 -4.13 -16.89 2.86
C TYR A 185 -2.70 -17.35 3.11
N ARG A 186 -2.11 -17.95 2.08
CA ARG A 186 -0.70 -18.37 2.11
C ARG A 186 0.12 -17.50 1.18
N VAL A 187 1.22 -16.97 1.68
CA VAL A 187 2.14 -16.16 0.91
C VAL A 187 3.46 -16.91 0.70
N GLY A 188 3.91 -16.98 -0.53
CA GLY A 188 5.23 -17.50 -0.88
C GLY A 188 6.34 -16.55 -0.44
N VAL A 189 7.47 -17.10 -0.03
CA VAL A 189 8.61 -16.28 0.43
C VAL A 189 9.94 -16.83 -0.07
N PRO A 190 10.94 -15.95 -0.32
CA PRO A 190 12.19 -16.35 -0.92
C PRO A 190 13.12 -17.13 0.02
N LYS A 191 12.93 -16.99 1.34
CA LYS A 191 13.84 -17.55 2.35
C LYS A 191 13.08 -18.23 3.48
N LYS A 192 13.64 -19.35 3.98
CA LYS A 192 13.15 -20.00 5.20
C LYS A 192 13.62 -19.23 6.43
N LYS A 193 12.86 -18.21 6.79
CA LYS A 193 13.14 -17.33 7.93
C LYS A 193 11.90 -17.09 8.79
N ASN A 194 12.09 -16.33 9.85
CA ASN A 194 11.03 -15.72 10.64
C ASN A 194 10.64 -14.38 9.99
N TYR A 195 9.35 -14.19 9.80
CA TYR A 195 8.74 -12.97 9.27
C TYR A 195 7.99 -12.28 10.40
N LYS A 196 8.51 -11.14 10.83
CA LYS A 196 7.94 -10.36 11.94
C LYS A 196 6.96 -9.34 11.39
N LEU A 197 5.68 -9.46 11.74
CA LEU A 197 4.68 -8.44 11.42
C LEU A 197 5.06 -7.13 12.11
N ILE A 198 5.10 -6.04 11.37
CA ILE A 198 5.46 -4.70 11.87
C ILE A 198 4.37 -3.67 11.65
N LEU A 199 3.47 -3.89 10.68
CA LEU A 199 2.30 -3.05 10.42
C LEU A 199 1.19 -3.90 9.80
N ASP A 200 -0.04 -3.66 10.22
CA ASP A 200 -1.26 -4.18 9.63
C ASP A 200 -2.27 -3.05 9.33
N GLU A 201 -3.51 -3.36 9.02
CA GLU A 201 -4.57 -2.38 8.69
C GLU A 201 -4.94 -1.44 9.85
N ASN A 202 -4.51 -1.78 11.07
CA ASN A 202 -4.72 -0.96 12.28
C ASN A 202 -3.55 0.00 12.56
N GLY A 203 -2.42 -0.15 11.87
CA GLY A 203 -1.19 0.61 12.07
C GLY A 203 -0.04 -0.27 12.58
N MET A 204 0.82 0.29 13.44
CA MET A 204 1.94 -0.46 14.02
C MET A 204 1.43 -1.69 14.77
N ALA A 205 1.78 -2.86 14.24
CA ALA A 205 1.33 -4.12 14.80
C ALA A 205 2.12 -4.51 16.07
N GLU A 206 1.43 -5.19 17.00
CA GLU A 206 2.15 -5.94 18.02
C GLU A 206 3.03 -6.99 17.38
N PRO A 207 4.28 -7.18 17.85
CA PRO A 207 5.23 -8.07 17.22
C PRO A 207 4.75 -9.51 17.21
N LYS A 208 4.33 -10.01 16.05
CA LYS A 208 3.97 -11.40 15.82
C LYS A 208 4.91 -12.02 14.79
N ILE A 209 5.39 -13.22 15.06
CA ILE A 209 6.35 -13.90 14.20
C ILE A 209 5.66 -15.05 13.47
N PHE A 210 5.78 -15.03 12.14
CA PHE A 210 5.35 -16.08 11.25
C PHE A 210 6.58 -16.84 10.74
N LYS A 211 6.63 -18.15 10.98
CA LYS A 211 7.77 -18.99 10.56
C LYS A 211 7.46 -19.57 9.19
N ALA A 212 8.37 -19.32 8.23
CA ALA A 212 8.27 -19.95 6.93
C ALA A 212 8.59 -21.45 7.00
N GLU A 213 7.73 -22.24 6.39
CA GLU A 213 7.85 -23.69 6.27
C GLU A 213 8.22 -24.09 4.84
N LYS A 214 8.75 -25.31 4.64
CA LYS A 214 9.06 -25.85 3.31
C LYS A 214 7.76 -26.30 2.65
N LYS A 215 7.01 -25.35 2.18
CA LYS A 215 5.78 -25.56 1.42
C LYS A 215 5.75 -24.55 0.28
N GLU A 216 5.70 -25.05 -0.95
CA GLU A 216 5.70 -24.21 -2.15
C GLU A 216 4.42 -23.36 -2.21
N CYS A 217 4.57 -22.09 -2.56
CA CYS A 217 3.49 -21.15 -2.84
C CYS A 217 4.05 -19.99 -3.68
N ASP A 218 3.26 -19.45 -4.62
CA ASP A 218 3.67 -18.32 -5.47
C ASP A 218 5.01 -18.54 -6.19
N ASN A 219 5.27 -19.77 -6.65
CA ASN A 219 6.55 -20.20 -7.24
C ASN A 219 7.76 -19.97 -6.31
N ARG A 220 7.55 -19.97 -4.99
CA ARG A 220 8.58 -19.90 -3.96
C ARG A 220 8.65 -21.19 -3.16
N PRO A 221 9.84 -21.66 -2.81
CA PRO A 221 10.01 -22.95 -2.11
C PRO A 221 9.54 -22.94 -0.66
N PHE A 222 9.31 -21.75 -0.10
CA PHE A 222 8.87 -21.55 1.28
C PHE A 222 7.65 -20.65 1.32
N SER A 223 6.85 -20.81 2.36
CA SER A 223 5.63 -20.01 2.58
C SER A 223 5.22 -20.04 4.03
N PHE A 224 4.31 -19.16 4.41
CA PHE A 224 3.58 -19.21 5.67
C PHE A 224 2.12 -18.80 5.48
N ALA A 225 1.24 -19.21 6.39
CA ALA A 225 -0.15 -18.78 6.40
C ALA A 225 -0.29 -17.48 7.21
N TYR A 226 -1.13 -16.58 6.71
CA TYR A 226 -1.51 -15.34 7.37
C TYR A 226 -3.01 -15.10 7.19
N PRO A 227 -3.78 -14.84 8.26
CA PRO A 227 -5.19 -14.49 8.15
C PRO A 227 -5.32 -13.06 7.60
N LEU A 228 -5.45 -12.93 6.28
CA LEU A 228 -5.49 -11.65 5.60
C LEU A 228 -6.91 -11.07 5.61
N PRO A 229 -7.17 -9.95 6.31
CA PRO A 229 -8.50 -9.35 6.40
C PRO A 229 -9.02 -8.77 5.08
N ALA A 230 -10.30 -8.41 5.06
CA ALA A 230 -10.87 -7.55 4.02
C ALA A 230 -10.12 -6.21 3.99
N TYR A 231 -9.70 -5.75 2.80
CA TYR A 231 -8.81 -4.60 2.62
C TYR A 231 -7.55 -4.67 3.50
N GLY A 232 -7.12 -5.88 3.82
CA GLY A 232 -6.04 -6.17 4.76
C GLY A 232 -4.68 -5.79 4.21
N ILE A 233 -3.83 -5.37 5.12
CA ILE A 233 -2.45 -4.98 4.86
C ILE A 233 -1.58 -5.80 5.81
N ALA A 234 -0.47 -6.32 5.33
CA ALA A 234 0.52 -6.95 6.19
C ALA A 234 1.93 -6.59 5.71
N ILE A 235 2.71 -5.96 6.57
CA ILE A 235 4.11 -5.61 6.32
C ILE A 235 4.98 -6.37 7.30
N PHE A 236 5.86 -7.20 6.78
CA PHE A 236 6.74 -8.05 7.57
C PHE A 236 8.20 -7.68 7.37
N LEU A 237 8.95 -7.73 8.46
CA LEU A 237 10.41 -7.62 8.49
C LEU A 237 11.04 -9.01 8.53
N TYR A 238 12.13 -9.25 7.72
CA TYR A 238 12.86 -10.55 7.74
C TYR A 238 14.33 -10.45 7.34
#